data_94c45ac06b2048f664b8bf3c4a44e231
#
_entry.id   94c45ac06b2048f664b8bf3c4a44e231
#
_cell.length_a   1.000
_cell.length_b   1.000
_cell.length_c   1.000
_cell.angle_alpha   90.00
_cell.angle_beta   90.00
_cell.angle_gamma   90.00
#
_symmetry.space_group_name_H-M   'P 1'
#
loop_
_entity.id
_entity.type
_entity.pdbx_description
1 polymer ?
#
loop_
_entity_poly.entity_id
_entity_poly.type
_entity_poly.pdbx_seq_one_letter_code
_entity_poly.pdbx_strand_id
1 'polypeptide(L)'
;MIAVSNLAIQFGKRTLFQDVNLKFTAGNCYGIIGANGAGKSTFLRMLSGDLEPTRGTIVFGPNERLSVLKQDHFEFDEFTVLDTVMMGHEKLWAVKNEKDEIYAKEDFTEEDGIRASELEEMFAEMDGWNAESDAASLLSSLGIKEASHYTLMKEMSGKEKVRILLARALFGKPDNLLLDEPTNDLDIDTIAWLENYLANYENTVLVVSHDRHFLDAVSTHTIDIDYGKVQQFAGNYSFWYESSQLALRQQQMQNKKAEEKRKELEEFIRRFSANVAKSKQATSRRKMLEKLNIEEIQPSTRKYPGIIFTPEREPGNMVLEVKGLSKTLEDGTVLFRDVNFNVEKGDKIAFISRDPRAMTALFEIINDNMKADSGKYNWGITITHAYLPLDNSEFFNTDLKLVDWLAQYSPDTTESFVRGYLGRMLFAGEEIYKKASVLSGGEKMRCMISRMMLKNANVMVLDSPANHLDLESIQAFNNSLQGFKGNVLMSSHDHAFIQTVCNRIIELTPNGIIDKVMEYDDYLDDANVKAAQERLYAQN
;
A
#
# COMPACT_ATOMS: atom_id res chain seq x y z
N MET A 1 -12.59 23.00 4.21
CA MET A 1 -13.51 22.10 4.96
C MET A 1 -14.43 21.37 3.99
N ILE A 2 -14.52 20.04 4.05
CA ILE A 2 -15.45 19.26 3.23
C ILE A 2 -16.55 18.70 4.14
N ALA A 3 -17.81 18.92 3.80
CA ALA A 3 -18.95 18.35 4.51
C ALA A 3 -19.71 17.37 3.60
N VAL A 4 -19.88 16.15 4.09
CA VAL A 4 -20.59 15.06 3.40
C VAL A 4 -21.87 14.76 4.18
N SER A 5 -23.02 14.78 3.51
CA SER A 5 -24.32 14.57 4.14
C SER A 5 -25.15 13.53 3.40
N ASN A 6 -25.56 12.47 4.13
CA ASN A 6 -26.40 11.37 3.64
C ASN A 6 -25.91 10.74 2.33
N LEU A 7 -24.58 10.68 2.14
CA LEU A 7 -23.97 10.17 0.92
C LEU A 7 -24.21 8.68 0.78
N ALA A 8 -24.60 8.26 -0.43
CA ALA A 8 -24.74 6.86 -0.80
C ALA A 8 -24.34 6.65 -2.26
N ILE A 9 -23.76 5.47 -2.53
CA ILE A 9 -23.41 5.03 -3.89
C ILE A 9 -23.84 3.60 -4.11
N GLN A 10 -24.52 3.36 -5.23
CA GLN A 10 -25.01 2.05 -5.64
C GLN A 10 -24.70 1.79 -7.12
N PHE A 11 -24.16 0.63 -7.43
CA PHE A 11 -23.96 0.14 -8.78
C PHE A 11 -24.88 -1.06 -9.06
N GLY A 12 -25.93 -0.82 -9.85
CA GLY A 12 -26.96 -1.82 -10.11
C GLY A 12 -27.66 -2.26 -8.81
N LYS A 13 -27.47 -3.52 -8.41
CA LYS A 13 -28.03 -4.07 -7.15
C LYS A 13 -27.08 -3.99 -5.96
N ARG A 14 -25.82 -3.60 -6.17
CA ARG A 14 -24.80 -3.56 -5.12
C ARG A 14 -24.67 -2.14 -4.57
N THR A 15 -25.02 -1.95 -3.31
CA THR A 15 -24.71 -0.75 -2.55
C THR A 15 -23.31 -0.89 -1.97
N LEU A 16 -22.41 0.07 -2.23
CA LEU A 16 -21.08 0.10 -1.64
C LEU A 16 -21.15 0.65 -0.21
N PHE A 17 -21.79 1.78 -0.04
CA PHE A 17 -22.08 2.37 1.27
C PHE A 17 -23.27 3.35 1.18
N GLN A 18 -23.87 3.60 2.33
CA GLN A 18 -25.02 4.48 2.46
C GLN A 18 -25.02 5.24 3.79
N ASP A 19 -25.82 6.30 3.84
CA ASP A 19 -26.05 7.13 5.04
C ASP A 19 -24.76 7.72 5.63
N VAL A 20 -23.79 8.05 4.76
CA VAL A 20 -22.49 8.59 5.15
C VAL A 20 -22.63 10.07 5.51
N ASN A 21 -22.24 10.42 6.73
CA ASN A 21 -22.20 11.77 7.23
C ASN A 21 -20.83 12.02 7.85
N LEU A 22 -19.99 12.85 7.21
CA LEU A 22 -18.62 13.13 7.60
C LEU A 22 -18.30 14.61 7.44
N LYS A 23 -17.34 15.07 8.21
CA LYS A 23 -16.81 16.42 8.13
C LYS A 23 -15.28 16.38 8.20
N PHE A 24 -14.65 16.90 7.16
CA PHE A 24 -13.19 17.01 7.08
C PHE A 24 -12.78 18.46 7.31
N THR A 25 -11.80 18.68 8.18
CA THR A 25 -11.36 20.01 8.63
C THR A 25 -9.89 20.22 8.36
N ALA A 26 -9.47 21.44 8.12
CA ALA A 26 -8.09 21.81 7.92
C ALA A 26 -7.20 21.38 9.11
N GLY A 27 -5.91 21.19 8.84
CA GLY A 27 -4.93 20.71 9.82
C GLY A 27 -5.04 19.23 10.14
N ASN A 28 -5.81 18.46 9.35
CA ASN A 28 -5.95 17.03 9.55
C ASN A 28 -5.69 16.24 8.27
N CYS A 29 -5.03 15.10 8.45
CA CYS A 29 -4.86 14.09 7.42
C CYS A 29 -5.74 12.87 7.75
N TYR A 30 -6.58 12.48 6.80
CA TYR A 30 -7.55 11.40 6.91
C TYR A 30 -7.08 10.22 6.08
N GLY A 31 -6.57 9.16 6.73
CA GLY A 31 -6.22 7.90 6.08
C GLY A 31 -7.48 7.07 5.79
N ILE A 32 -7.76 6.81 4.53
CA ILE A 32 -8.93 6.02 4.10
C ILE A 32 -8.52 4.57 3.91
N ILE A 33 -9.16 3.69 4.66
CA ILE A 33 -8.90 2.26 4.66
C ILE A 33 -10.17 1.44 4.37
N GLY A 34 -9.99 0.21 3.96
CA GLY A 34 -11.08 -0.73 3.66
C GLY A 34 -10.62 -1.82 2.72
N ALA A 35 -11.35 -2.92 2.67
CA ALA A 35 -11.05 -4.05 1.79
C ALA A 35 -10.99 -3.64 0.32
N ASN A 36 -10.31 -4.44 -0.51
CA ASN A 36 -10.34 -4.22 -1.95
C ASN A 36 -11.78 -4.33 -2.48
N GLY A 37 -12.18 -3.32 -3.26
CA GLY A 37 -13.55 -3.19 -3.76
C GLY A 37 -14.58 -2.69 -2.72
N ALA A 38 -14.16 -2.22 -1.54
CA ALA A 38 -15.03 -1.58 -0.55
C ALA A 38 -15.51 -0.18 -1.00
N GLY A 39 -14.79 0.44 -1.96
CA GLY A 39 -15.18 1.73 -2.53
C GLY A 39 -14.28 2.90 -2.14
N LYS A 40 -13.02 2.66 -1.73
CA LYS A 40 -12.05 3.72 -1.37
C LYS A 40 -11.87 4.76 -2.49
N SER A 41 -11.38 4.33 -3.66
CA SER A 41 -11.21 5.21 -4.83
C SER A 41 -12.55 5.77 -5.34
N THR A 42 -13.65 5.01 -5.20
CA THR A 42 -15.00 5.49 -5.52
C THR A 42 -15.39 6.67 -4.62
N PHE A 43 -15.07 6.59 -3.33
CA PHE A 43 -15.32 7.66 -2.37
C PHE A 43 -14.49 8.91 -2.70
N LEU A 44 -13.19 8.75 -3.02
CA LEU A 44 -12.36 9.88 -3.49
C LEU A 44 -12.89 10.50 -4.79
N ARG A 45 -13.32 9.68 -5.77
CA ARG A 45 -13.90 10.17 -7.03
C ARG A 45 -15.22 10.91 -6.85
N MET A 46 -16.01 10.60 -5.83
CA MET A 46 -17.19 11.41 -5.49
C MET A 46 -16.79 12.74 -4.85
N LEU A 47 -15.76 12.74 -4.00
CA LEU A 47 -15.23 13.97 -3.42
C LEU A 47 -14.57 14.87 -4.46
N SER A 48 -13.93 14.30 -5.49
CA SER A 48 -13.36 15.09 -6.61
C SER A 48 -14.40 15.64 -7.58
N GLY A 49 -15.63 15.12 -7.53
CA GLY A 49 -16.69 15.48 -8.48
C GLY A 49 -16.66 14.65 -9.78
N ASP A 50 -15.71 13.71 -9.93
CA ASP A 50 -15.61 12.82 -11.11
C ASP A 50 -16.71 11.76 -11.14
N LEU A 51 -17.44 11.58 -10.04
CA LEU A 51 -18.52 10.62 -9.91
C LEU A 51 -19.65 11.22 -9.07
N GLU A 52 -20.84 11.28 -9.65
CA GLU A 52 -22.03 11.73 -8.92
C GLU A 52 -22.52 10.66 -7.93
N PRO A 53 -22.83 11.04 -6.67
CA PRO A 53 -23.43 10.13 -5.71
C PRO A 53 -24.86 9.74 -6.11
N THR A 54 -25.28 8.53 -5.76
CA THR A 54 -26.67 8.10 -5.97
C THR A 54 -27.63 8.92 -5.09
N ARG A 55 -27.17 9.32 -3.89
CA ARG A 55 -27.91 10.16 -2.93
C ARG A 55 -26.92 10.92 -2.05
N GLY A 56 -27.38 12.06 -1.54
CA GLY A 56 -26.61 12.90 -0.61
C GLY A 56 -25.93 14.07 -1.31
N THR A 57 -25.17 14.83 -0.54
CA THR A 57 -24.49 16.05 -1.00
C THR A 57 -23.09 16.14 -0.43
N ILE A 58 -22.20 16.73 -1.21
CA ILE A 58 -20.84 17.08 -0.82
C ILE A 58 -20.71 18.59 -0.97
N VAL A 59 -20.25 19.27 0.07
CA VAL A 59 -20.13 20.73 0.10
C VAL A 59 -18.73 21.09 0.54
N PHE A 60 -18.07 21.94 -0.24
CA PHE A 60 -16.77 22.54 0.09
C PHE A 60 -16.95 23.92 0.72
N GLY A 61 -15.97 24.37 1.46
CA GLY A 61 -15.93 25.74 1.94
C GLY A 61 -15.86 26.76 0.77
N PRO A 62 -16.34 27.99 0.94
CA PRO A 62 -16.32 29.01 -0.11
C PRO A 62 -14.87 29.31 -0.53
N ASN A 63 -14.63 29.36 -1.84
CA ASN A 63 -13.33 29.64 -2.46
C ASN A 63 -12.21 28.64 -2.13
N GLU A 64 -12.51 27.50 -1.53
CA GLU A 64 -11.52 26.47 -1.26
C GLU A 64 -11.13 25.73 -2.54
N ARG A 65 -9.83 25.55 -2.73
CA ARG A 65 -9.25 24.83 -3.85
C ARG A 65 -9.12 23.34 -3.52
N LEU A 66 -9.60 22.51 -4.44
CA LEU A 66 -9.42 21.07 -4.41
C LEU A 66 -8.31 20.66 -5.38
N SER A 67 -7.41 19.80 -4.96
CA SER A 67 -6.43 19.15 -5.82
C SER A 67 -6.48 17.64 -5.65
N VAL A 68 -6.33 16.94 -6.76
CA VAL A 68 -6.43 15.47 -6.83
C VAL A 68 -5.20 14.91 -7.52
N LEU A 69 -4.60 13.88 -6.93
CA LEU A 69 -3.54 13.11 -7.59
C LEU A 69 -4.16 12.29 -8.73
N LYS A 70 -3.87 12.67 -9.95
CA LYS A 70 -4.35 11.97 -11.15
C LYS A 70 -3.50 10.74 -11.43
N GLN A 71 -4.14 9.67 -11.87
CA GLN A 71 -3.50 8.40 -12.23
C GLN A 71 -3.24 8.27 -13.74
N ASP A 72 -3.75 9.18 -14.59
CA ASP A 72 -3.46 9.20 -16.01
C ASP A 72 -2.10 9.85 -16.26
N HIS A 73 -1.13 9.02 -16.60
CA HIS A 73 0.25 9.43 -16.83
C HIS A 73 0.48 10.08 -18.21
N PHE A 74 -0.50 10.06 -19.11
CA PHE A 74 -0.37 10.53 -20.50
C PHE A 74 -1.11 11.83 -20.79
N GLU A 75 -1.96 12.29 -19.88
CA GLU A 75 -2.80 13.49 -20.05
C GLU A 75 -1.95 14.73 -20.35
N PHE A 76 -0.71 14.79 -19.86
CA PHE A 76 0.17 15.96 -19.93
C PHE A 76 1.38 15.78 -20.85
N ASP A 77 1.43 14.77 -21.71
CA ASP A 77 2.59 14.39 -22.51
C ASP A 77 3.11 15.51 -23.45
N GLU A 78 2.27 16.43 -23.85
CA GLU A 78 2.62 17.56 -24.73
C GLU A 78 3.09 18.82 -23.98
N PHE A 79 3.08 18.81 -22.65
CA PHE A 79 3.52 19.94 -21.83
C PHE A 79 4.90 19.68 -21.24
N THR A 80 5.59 20.78 -20.85
CA THR A 80 6.85 20.64 -20.10
C THR A 80 6.58 20.14 -18.68
N VAL A 81 7.60 19.58 -18.05
CA VAL A 81 7.54 19.12 -16.67
C VAL A 81 7.13 20.27 -15.74
N LEU A 82 7.75 21.46 -15.90
CA LEU A 82 7.47 22.63 -15.07
C LEU A 82 6.03 23.14 -15.26
N ASP A 83 5.59 23.27 -16.52
CA ASP A 83 4.22 23.70 -16.84
C ASP A 83 3.19 22.73 -16.28
N THR A 84 3.45 21.42 -16.38
CA THR A 84 2.57 20.39 -15.82
C THR A 84 2.37 20.57 -14.32
N VAL A 85 3.40 20.92 -13.56
CA VAL A 85 3.27 21.20 -12.13
C VAL A 85 2.44 22.46 -11.89
N MET A 86 2.71 23.54 -12.63
CA MET A 86 1.99 24.82 -12.49
C MET A 86 0.50 24.70 -12.84
N MET A 87 0.13 23.79 -13.78
CA MET A 87 -1.26 23.44 -14.10
C MET A 87 -2.02 22.84 -12.90
N GLY A 88 -1.34 22.43 -11.84
CA GLY A 88 -1.94 22.03 -10.56
C GLY A 88 -2.73 23.16 -9.89
N HIS A 89 -2.45 24.41 -10.24
CA HIS A 89 -3.23 25.57 -9.82
C HIS A 89 -3.95 26.18 -11.05
N GLU A 90 -5.08 25.59 -11.43
CA GLU A 90 -5.79 25.91 -12.69
C GLU A 90 -6.06 27.41 -12.89
N LYS A 91 -6.50 28.11 -11.82
CA LYS A 91 -6.77 29.54 -11.90
C LYS A 91 -5.48 30.36 -12.16
N LEU A 92 -4.39 30.02 -11.48
CA LEU A 92 -3.09 30.68 -11.69
C LEU A 92 -2.59 30.42 -13.13
N TRP A 93 -2.70 29.18 -13.59
CA TRP A 93 -2.31 28.79 -14.95
C TRP A 93 -3.11 29.53 -16.03
N ALA A 94 -4.43 29.63 -15.84
CA ALA A 94 -5.30 30.38 -16.77
C ALA A 94 -4.93 31.88 -16.80
N VAL A 95 -4.72 32.51 -15.65
CA VAL A 95 -4.30 33.91 -15.55
C VAL A 95 -2.93 34.15 -16.20
N LYS A 96 -1.97 33.24 -15.96
CA LYS A 96 -0.65 33.30 -16.59
C LYS A 96 -0.75 33.28 -18.13
N ASN A 97 -1.49 32.31 -18.66
CA ASN A 97 -1.61 32.14 -20.11
C ASN A 97 -2.34 33.33 -20.75
N GLU A 98 -3.47 33.78 -20.18
CA GLU A 98 -4.21 34.95 -20.70
C GLU A 98 -3.33 36.20 -20.67
N LYS A 99 -2.57 36.40 -19.60
CA LYS A 99 -1.60 37.52 -19.50
C LYS A 99 -0.53 37.44 -20.59
N ASP A 100 0.09 36.25 -20.77
CA ASP A 100 1.14 36.04 -21.76
C ASP A 100 0.60 36.20 -23.17
N GLU A 101 -0.61 35.74 -23.47
CA GLU A 101 -1.31 35.95 -24.76
C GLU A 101 -1.56 37.43 -25.05
N ILE A 102 -2.01 38.20 -24.03
CA ILE A 102 -2.26 39.64 -24.20
C ILE A 102 -0.96 40.38 -24.53
N TYR A 103 0.13 40.08 -23.79
CA TYR A 103 1.43 40.70 -24.02
C TYR A 103 2.09 40.29 -25.37
N ALA A 104 1.71 39.14 -25.90
CA ALA A 104 2.21 38.67 -27.21
C ALA A 104 1.47 39.28 -28.41
N LYS A 105 0.39 40.06 -28.21
CA LYS A 105 -0.34 40.70 -29.30
C LYS A 105 0.50 41.76 -30.01
N GLU A 106 0.54 41.72 -31.33
CA GLU A 106 1.18 42.77 -32.15
C GLU A 106 0.40 44.10 -32.09
N ASP A 107 -0.95 44.03 -32.04
CA ASP A 107 -1.86 45.19 -31.93
C ASP A 107 -2.39 45.31 -30.48
N PHE A 108 -1.55 45.85 -29.59
CA PHE A 108 -1.90 46.06 -28.18
C PHE A 108 -2.82 47.27 -28.00
N THR A 109 -4.04 47.07 -27.53
CA THR A 109 -5.06 48.10 -27.34
C THR A 109 -5.12 48.64 -25.89
N GLU A 110 -5.83 49.77 -25.69
CA GLU A 110 -6.08 50.31 -24.35
C GLU A 110 -6.88 49.33 -23.49
N GLU A 111 -7.84 48.59 -24.08
CA GLU A 111 -8.59 47.54 -23.40
C GLU A 111 -7.67 46.38 -22.97
N ASP A 112 -6.72 45.99 -23.80
CA ASP A 112 -5.70 44.98 -23.44
C ASP A 112 -4.84 45.45 -22.26
N GLY A 113 -4.51 46.76 -22.21
CA GLY A 113 -3.77 47.34 -21.10
C GLY A 113 -4.52 47.28 -19.74
N ILE A 114 -5.82 47.57 -19.75
CA ILE A 114 -6.68 47.44 -18.59
C ILE A 114 -6.74 45.99 -18.14
N ARG A 115 -7.03 45.08 -19.09
CA ARG A 115 -7.12 43.66 -18.79
C ARG A 115 -5.81 43.06 -18.28
N ALA A 116 -4.68 43.45 -18.87
CA ALA A 116 -3.35 43.04 -18.39
C ALA A 116 -3.10 43.47 -16.95
N SER A 117 -3.49 44.68 -16.58
CA SER A 117 -3.35 45.18 -15.19
C SER A 117 -4.19 44.38 -14.20
N GLU A 118 -5.44 44.03 -14.56
CA GLU A 118 -6.30 43.19 -13.73
C GLU A 118 -5.68 41.79 -13.53
N LEU A 119 -5.13 41.22 -14.61
CA LEU A 119 -4.48 39.90 -14.58
C LEU A 119 -3.18 39.92 -13.76
N GLU A 120 -2.42 41.00 -13.80
CA GLU A 120 -1.24 41.17 -12.94
C GLU A 120 -1.60 41.24 -11.45
N GLU A 121 -2.67 41.95 -11.12
CA GLU A 121 -3.19 41.99 -9.74
C GLU A 121 -3.61 40.59 -9.28
N MET A 122 -4.42 39.89 -10.09
CA MET A 122 -4.83 38.52 -9.80
C MET A 122 -3.63 37.56 -9.70
N PHE A 123 -2.64 37.71 -10.57
CA PHE A 123 -1.43 36.89 -10.57
C PHE A 123 -0.59 37.14 -9.31
N ALA A 124 -0.46 38.39 -8.88
CA ALA A 124 0.22 38.75 -7.64
C ALA A 124 -0.50 38.22 -6.40
N GLU A 125 -1.85 38.31 -6.34
CA GLU A 125 -2.65 37.77 -5.24
C GLU A 125 -2.47 36.26 -5.05
N MET A 126 -2.21 35.53 -6.16
CA MET A 126 -1.96 34.09 -6.14
C MET A 126 -0.49 33.71 -5.99
N ASP A 127 0.38 34.66 -5.63
CA ASP A 127 1.85 34.49 -5.55
C ASP A 127 2.48 33.99 -6.87
N GLY A 128 1.91 34.43 -7.98
CA GLY A 128 2.28 33.93 -9.33
C GLY A 128 3.73 34.23 -9.72
N TRP A 129 4.34 35.29 -9.16
CA TRP A 129 5.73 35.64 -9.43
C TRP A 129 6.73 34.60 -8.90
N ASN A 130 6.38 33.85 -7.87
CA ASN A 130 7.18 32.78 -7.30
C ASN A 130 6.80 31.39 -7.84
N ALA A 131 5.73 31.29 -8.62
CA ALA A 131 5.14 30.02 -9.06
C ALA A 131 6.14 29.08 -9.76
N GLU A 132 6.97 29.58 -10.67
CA GLU A 132 8.00 28.79 -11.36
C GLU A 132 9.08 28.29 -10.39
N SER A 133 9.52 29.15 -9.47
CA SER A 133 10.53 28.80 -8.45
C SER A 133 9.99 27.77 -7.48
N ASP A 134 8.73 27.89 -7.06
CA ASP A 134 8.07 26.97 -6.15
C ASP A 134 7.85 25.61 -6.82
N ALA A 135 7.42 25.60 -8.09
CA ALA A 135 7.28 24.38 -8.87
C ALA A 135 8.64 23.67 -9.07
N ALA A 136 9.70 24.42 -9.39
CA ALA A 136 11.06 23.88 -9.53
C ALA A 136 11.60 23.32 -8.21
N SER A 137 11.36 24.02 -7.09
CA SER A 137 11.74 23.57 -5.75
C SER A 137 11.03 22.26 -5.36
N LEU A 138 9.73 22.17 -5.65
CA LEU A 138 8.93 20.99 -5.38
C LEU A 138 9.40 19.79 -6.24
N LEU A 139 9.67 20.00 -7.53
CA LEU A 139 10.23 18.98 -8.43
C LEU A 139 11.59 18.47 -7.93
N SER A 140 12.47 19.39 -7.53
CA SER A 140 13.80 19.04 -7.00
C SER A 140 13.69 18.24 -5.70
N SER A 141 12.75 18.59 -4.82
CA SER A 141 12.46 17.85 -3.58
C SER A 141 11.96 16.42 -3.84
N LEU A 142 11.27 16.20 -4.95
CA LEU A 142 10.82 14.90 -5.43
C LEU A 142 11.85 14.18 -6.31
N GLY A 143 13.10 14.66 -6.35
CA GLY A 143 14.21 14.02 -7.06
C GLY A 143 14.19 14.19 -8.59
N ILE A 144 13.45 15.16 -9.12
CA ILE A 144 13.47 15.51 -10.54
C ILE A 144 14.58 16.54 -10.77
N LYS A 145 15.53 16.22 -11.63
CA LYS A 145 16.70 17.06 -11.92
C LYS A 145 16.28 18.36 -12.64
N GLU A 146 16.91 19.49 -12.29
CA GLU A 146 16.64 20.78 -12.93
C GLU A 146 16.76 20.75 -14.45
N ALA A 147 17.71 19.99 -14.99
CA ALA A 147 17.88 19.84 -16.43
C ALA A 147 16.63 19.26 -17.15
N SER A 148 15.77 18.54 -16.41
CA SER A 148 14.54 17.94 -16.95
C SER A 148 13.31 18.84 -16.79
N HIS A 149 13.38 19.97 -16.11
CA HIS A 149 12.21 20.81 -15.82
C HIS A 149 11.56 21.39 -17.08
N TYR A 150 12.35 21.64 -18.12
CA TYR A 150 11.89 22.19 -19.41
C TYR A 150 11.74 21.14 -20.51
N THR A 151 11.94 19.85 -20.21
CA THR A 151 11.67 18.75 -21.14
C THR A 151 10.19 18.39 -21.16
N LEU A 152 9.72 17.75 -22.24
CA LEU A 152 8.33 17.34 -22.36
C LEU A 152 8.05 16.12 -21.48
N MET A 153 6.84 16.05 -20.92
CA MET A 153 6.40 14.93 -20.11
C MET A 153 6.53 13.57 -20.81
N LYS A 154 6.31 13.50 -22.12
CA LYS A 154 6.47 12.25 -22.90
C LYS A 154 7.89 11.67 -22.88
N GLU A 155 8.90 12.49 -22.60
CA GLU A 155 10.30 12.07 -22.51
C GLU A 155 10.67 11.50 -21.13
N MET A 156 9.80 11.69 -20.14
CA MET A 156 9.98 11.21 -18.78
C MET A 156 9.63 9.74 -18.65
N SER A 157 10.39 9.02 -17.81
CA SER A 157 10.06 7.65 -17.43
C SER A 157 8.77 7.57 -16.64
N GLY A 158 8.10 6.40 -16.62
CA GLY A 158 6.86 6.23 -15.87
C GLY A 158 6.97 6.62 -14.38
N LYS A 159 8.08 6.27 -13.73
CA LYS A 159 8.34 6.65 -12.34
C LYS A 159 8.52 8.15 -12.13
N GLU A 160 9.20 8.82 -13.06
CA GLU A 160 9.34 10.28 -13.00
C GLU A 160 7.99 10.97 -13.23
N LYS A 161 7.17 10.47 -14.17
CA LYS A 161 5.80 10.99 -14.39
C LYS A 161 4.97 10.95 -13.10
N VAL A 162 5.01 9.84 -12.35
CA VAL A 162 4.31 9.73 -11.06
C VAL A 162 4.74 10.83 -10.09
N ARG A 163 6.05 11.07 -9.94
CA ARG A 163 6.59 12.13 -9.07
C ARG A 163 6.19 13.53 -9.53
N ILE A 164 6.19 13.78 -10.84
CA ILE A 164 5.76 15.06 -11.42
C ILE A 164 4.26 15.29 -11.18
N LEU A 165 3.41 14.27 -11.35
CA LEU A 165 1.99 14.37 -11.07
C LEU A 165 1.71 14.57 -9.57
N LEU A 166 2.53 13.99 -8.70
CA LEU A 166 2.48 14.27 -7.27
C LEU A 166 2.86 15.73 -6.99
N ALA A 167 3.96 16.26 -7.59
CA ALA A 167 4.31 17.67 -7.49
C ALA A 167 3.16 18.58 -7.94
N ARG A 168 2.51 18.25 -9.06
CA ARG A 168 1.34 18.94 -9.56
C ARG A 168 0.19 18.97 -8.54
N ALA A 169 -0.09 17.84 -7.90
CA ALA A 169 -1.16 17.76 -6.90
C ALA A 169 -0.85 18.61 -5.65
N LEU A 170 0.41 18.69 -5.24
CA LEU A 170 0.87 19.44 -4.08
C LEU A 170 1.06 20.93 -4.35
N PHE A 171 1.15 21.34 -5.62
CA PHE A 171 1.52 22.69 -6.02
C PHE A 171 0.54 23.77 -5.50
N GLY A 172 1.11 24.82 -4.95
CA GLY A 172 0.37 25.97 -4.39
C GLY A 172 -0.45 25.61 -3.14
N LYS A 173 -0.14 24.53 -2.43
CA LYS A 173 -0.75 24.11 -1.15
C LYS A 173 -2.28 24.17 -1.14
N PRO A 174 -2.99 23.32 -1.91
CA PRO A 174 -4.45 23.33 -2.00
C PRO A 174 -5.13 23.20 -0.64
N ASP A 175 -6.32 23.82 -0.48
CA ASP A 175 -7.11 23.74 0.76
C ASP A 175 -7.60 22.31 1.07
N ASN A 176 -7.84 21.54 0.01
CA ASN A 176 -8.24 20.15 0.10
C ASN A 176 -7.43 19.32 -0.90
N LEU A 177 -6.72 18.32 -0.39
CA LEU A 177 -5.83 17.46 -1.15
C LEU A 177 -6.33 16.01 -1.10
N LEU A 178 -6.59 15.40 -2.27
CA LEU A 178 -6.99 14.01 -2.39
C LEU A 178 -5.87 13.19 -3.05
N LEU A 179 -5.38 12.18 -2.35
CA LEU A 179 -4.30 11.32 -2.79
C LEU A 179 -4.78 9.86 -2.83
N ASP A 180 -4.76 9.24 -4.00
CA ASP A 180 -5.04 7.80 -4.15
C ASP A 180 -3.75 7.04 -4.44
N GLU A 181 -3.27 6.25 -3.49
CA GLU A 181 -2.04 5.45 -3.53
C GLU A 181 -0.78 6.29 -3.90
N PRO A 182 -0.49 7.39 -3.17
CA PRO A 182 0.61 8.29 -3.54
C PRO A 182 2.01 7.70 -3.36
N THR A 183 2.15 6.61 -2.62
CA THR A 183 3.43 5.94 -2.34
C THR A 183 3.83 4.94 -3.42
N ASN A 184 2.92 4.59 -4.34
CA ASN A 184 3.22 3.66 -5.42
C ASN A 184 4.31 4.22 -6.33
N ASP A 185 5.25 3.36 -6.73
CA ASP A 185 6.38 3.68 -7.62
C ASP A 185 7.36 4.76 -7.10
N LEU A 186 7.24 5.18 -5.83
CA LEU A 186 8.20 6.06 -5.18
C LEU A 186 9.33 5.25 -4.52
N ASP A 187 10.50 5.86 -4.42
CA ASP A 187 11.60 5.34 -3.60
C ASP A 187 11.46 5.78 -2.13
N ILE A 188 12.24 5.14 -1.26
CA ILE A 188 12.18 5.34 0.20
C ILE A 188 12.44 6.80 0.57
N ASP A 189 13.39 7.46 -0.07
CA ASP A 189 13.74 8.86 0.22
C ASP A 189 12.58 9.81 -0.15
N THR A 190 11.93 9.55 -1.28
CA THR A 190 10.76 10.32 -1.73
C THR A 190 9.54 10.06 -0.82
N ILE A 191 9.33 8.83 -0.35
CA ILE A 191 8.26 8.50 0.61
C ILE A 191 8.50 9.24 1.93
N ALA A 192 9.71 9.18 2.49
CA ALA A 192 10.06 9.87 3.73
C ALA A 192 9.90 11.39 3.61
N TRP A 193 10.25 11.97 2.45
CA TRP A 193 9.99 13.38 2.18
C TRP A 193 8.48 13.70 2.17
N LEU A 194 7.68 12.85 1.51
CA LEU A 194 6.23 13.02 1.43
C LEU A 194 5.56 12.90 2.81
N GLU A 195 6.00 11.94 3.63
CA GLU A 195 5.54 11.80 5.02
C GLU A 195 5.76 13.08 5.81
N ASN A 196 6.99 13.62 5.78
CA ASN A 196 7.32 14.86 6.46
C ASN A 196 6.52 16.07 5.91
N TYR A 197 6.32 16.13 4.59
CA TYR A 197 5.53 17.18 3.96
C TYR A 197 4.07 17.15 4.41
N LEU A 198 3.44 15.97 4.38
CA LEU A 198 2.03 15.81 4.76
C LEU A 198 1.79 15.90 6.28
N ALA A 199 2.72 15.43 7.10
CA ALA A 199 2.64 15.59 8.56
C ALA A 199 2.61 17.06 9.00
N ASN A 200 3.24 17.95 8.22
CA ASN A 200 3.26 19.40 8.46
C ASN A 200 2.25 20.18 7.60
N TYR A 201 1.32 19.49 6.94
CA TYR A 201 0.36 20.13 6.04
C TYR A 201 -0.78 20.80 6.83
N GLU A 202 -0.94 22.10 6.65
CA GLU A 202 -1.88 22.91 7.44
C GLU A 202 -3.34 22.79 6.97
N ASN A 203 -3.57 22.27 5.75
CA ASN A 203 -4.89 22.14 5.15
C ASN A 203 -5.46 20.73 5.29
N THR A 204 -6.54 20.41 4.58
CA THR A 204 -7.20 19.11 4.64
C THR A 204 -6.54 18.12 3.68
N VAL A 205 -6.15 16.95 4.14
CA VAL A 205 -5.64 15.85 3.31
C VAL A 205 -6.53 14.63 3.48
N LEU A 206 -6.90 14.00 2.38
CA LEU A 206 -7.50 12.66 2.36
C LEU A 206 -6.60 11.74 1.54
N VAL A 207 -6.16 10.65 2.13
CA VAL A 207 -5.21 9.74 1.48
C VAL A 207 -5.71 8.30 1.57
N VAL A 208 -5.67 7.60 0.44
CA VAL A 208 -5.79 6.13 0.37
C VAL A 208 -4.40 5.58 0.19
N SER A 209 -3.97 4.65 1.03
CA SER A 209 -2.71 3.93 0.85
C SER A 209 -2.79 2.52 1.41
N HIS A 210 -2.01 1.62 0.84
CA HIS A 210 -1.75 0.28 1.36
C HIS A 210 -0.44 0.21 2.18
N ASP A 211 0.29 1.31 2.29
CA ASP A 211 1.46 1.43 3.14
C ASP A 211 1.05 1.83 4.57
N ARG A 212 1.26 0.89 5.51
CA ARG A 212 0.88 1.09 6.92
C ARG A 212 1.75 2.12 7.61
N HIS A 213 3.06 2.11 7.33
CA HIS A 213 3.99 3.07 7.92
C HIS A 213 3.63 4.50 7.49
N PHE A 214 3.40 4.67 6.19
CA PHE A 214 2.97 5.94 5.64
C PHE A 214 1.66 6.43 6.28
N LEU A 215 0.64 5.56 6.39
CA LEU A 215 -0.62 5.90 7.07
C LEU A 215 -0.41 6.27 8.54
N ASP A 216 0.48 5.57 9.24
CA ASP A 216 0.79 5.87 10.65
C ASP A 216 1.56 7.19 10.81
N ALA A 217 2.44 7.51 9.87
CA ALA A 217 3.22 8.74 9.89
C ALA A 217 2.39 10.01 9.60
N VAL A 218 1.42 9.91 8.67
CA VAL A 218 0.70 11.11 8.19
C VAL A 218 -0.70 11.27 8.76
N SER A 219 -1.40 10.19 9.15
CA SER A 219 -2.83 10.25 9.48
C SER A 219 -3.09 10.73 10.90
N THR A 220 -3.92 11.76 11.04
CA THR A 220 -4.51 12.19 12.31
C THR A 220 -5.82 11.48 12.61
N HIS A 221 -6.52 11.03 11.56
CA HIS A 221 -7.78 10.31 11.62
C HIS A 221 -7.79 9.16 10.62
N THR A 222 -8.51 8.10 10.97
CA THR A 222 -8.72 6.95 10.08
C THR A 222 -10.18 6.89 9.64
N ILE A 223 -10.42 6.81 8.34
CA ILE A 223 -11.74 6.61 7.72
C ILE A 223 -11.85 5.14 7.32
N ASP A 224 -12.72 4.42 7.98
CA ASP A 224 -12.93 3.00 7.74
C ASP A 224 -14.16 2.76 6.87
N ILE A 225 -13.96 2.13 5.69
CA ILE A 225 -15.04 1.70 4.79
C ILE A 225 -15.25 0.20 4.97
N ASP A 226 -16.23 -0.16 5.80
CA ASP A 226 -16.60 -1.55 6.05
C ASP A 226 -18.10 -1.69 6.33
N TYR A 227 -18.67 -2.89 6.20
CA TYR A 227 -20.09 -3.18 6.43
C TYR A 227 -21.06 -2.30 5.61
N GLY A 228 -20.66 -1.77 4.47
CA GLY A 228 -21.45 -0.82 3.68
C GLY A 228 -21.63 0.55 4.34
N LYS A 229 -20.76 0.89 5.29
CA LYS A 229 -20.71 2.16 6.01
C LYS A 229 -19.35 2.81 5.87
N VAL A 230 -19.28 4.10 6.12
CA VAL A 230 -18.03 4.85 6.22
C VAL A 230 -18.00 5.50 7.60
N GLN A 231 -17.01 5.17 8.40
CA GLN A 231 -16.88 5.63 9.79
C GLN A 231 -15.54 6.33 9.99
N GLN A 232 -15.54 7.39 10.77
CA GLN A 232 -14.34 8.15 11.13
C GLN A 232 -13.92 7.82 12.57
N PHE A 233 -12.62 7.57 12.73
CA PHE A 233 -11.96 7.35 14.00
C PHE A 233 -10.84 8.36 14.20
N ALA A 234 -10.67 8.87 15.40
CA ALA A 234 -9.50 9.67 15.75
C ALA A 234 -8.30 8.74 15.96
N GLY A 235 -7.15 9.14 15.46
CA GLY A 235 -5.90 8.37 15.50
C GLY A 235 -5.52 7.77 14.15
N ASN A 236 -4.27 7.29 14.09
CA ASN A 236 -3.68 6.68 12.90
C ASN A 236 -4.12 5.23 12.68
N TYR A 237 -3.57 4.57 11.66
CA TYR A 237 -3.93 3.20 11.28
C TYR A 237 -3.67 2.19 12.41
N SER A 238 -2.51 2.22 13.03
CA SER A 238 -2.14 1.27 14.10
C SER A 238 -3.07 1.41 15.31
N PHE A 239 -3.36 2.64 15.74
CA PHE A 239 -4.32 2.88 16.83
C PHE A 239 -5.72 2.36 16.50
N TRP A 240 -6.20 2.64 15.27
CA TRP A 240 -7.48 2.10 14.80
C TRP A 240 -7.47 0.56 14.78
N TYR A 241 -6.40 -0.06 14.26
CA TYR A 241 -6.29 -1.52 14.15
C TYR A 241 -6.35 -2.19 15.53
N GLU A 242 -5.53 -1.73 16.48
CA GLU A 242 -5.52 -2.26 17.85
C GLU A 242 -6.87 -2.09 18.53
N SER A 243 -7.47 -0.91 18.43
CA SER A 243 -8.79 -0.61 18.99
C SER A 243 -9.89 -1.48 18.39
N SER A 244 -9.88 -1.69 17.08
CA SER A 244 -10.84 -2.54 16.37
C SER A 244 -10.71 -4.01 16.76
N GLN A 245 -9.47 -4.53 16.89
CA GLN A 245 -9.20 -5.89 17.35
C GLN A 245 -9.64 -6.10 18.81
N LEU A 246 -9.41 -5.12 19.67
CA LEU A 246 -9.85 -5.17 21.06
C LEU A 246 -11.38 -5.20 21.16
N ALA A 247 -12.07 -4.32 20.43
CA ALA A 247 -13.53 -4.26 20.37
C ALA A 247 -14.13 -5.59 19.89
N LEU A 248 -13.57 -6.18 18.83
CA LEU A 248 -13.98 -7.46 18.28
C LEU A 248 -13.82 -8.60 19.31
N ARG A 249 -12.68 -8.65 19.99
CA ARG A 249 -12.43 -9.66 21.05
C ARG A 249 -13.42 -9.51 22.21
N GLN A 250 -13.68 -8.28 22.64
CA GLN A 250 -14.67 -8.00 23.70
C GLN A 250 -16.07 -8.45 23.30
N GLN A 251 -16.49 -8.14 22.08
CA GLN A 251 -17.80 -8.56 21.54
C GLN A 251 -17.91 -10.08 21.45
N GLN A 252 -16.86 -10.76 20.96
CA GLN A 252 -16.82 -12.24 20.94
C GLN A 252 -16.93 -12.85 22.35
N MET A 253 -16.23 -12.28 23.33
CA MET A 253 -16.30 -12.74 24.73
C MET A 253 -17.70 -12.51 25.32
N GLN A 254 -18.34 -11.36 25.01
CA GLN A 254 -19.70 -11.07 25.46
C GLN A 254 -20.70 -12.04 24.83
N ASN A 255 -20.60 -12.28 23.52
CA ASN A 255 -21.46 -13.22 22.82
C ASN A 255 -21.30 -14.64 23.37
N LYS A 256 -20.07 -15.11 23.61
CA LYS A 256 -19.81 -16.42 24.22
C LYS A 256 -20.48 -16.56 25.59
N LYS A 257 -20.33 -15.55 26.46
CA LYS A 257 -21.01 -15.52 27.76
C LYS A 257 -22.55 -15.50 27.61
N ALA A 258 -23.06 -14.75 26.64
CA ALA A 258 -24.50 -14.71 26.38
C ALA A 258 -25.02 -16.07 25.87
N GLU A 259 -24.27 -16.76 24.98
CA GLU A 259 -24.61 -18.10 24.50
C GLU A 259 -24.58 -19.14 25.62
N GLU A 260 -23.56 -19.12 26.48
CA GLU A 260 -23.50 -20.01 27.66
C GLU A 260 -24.70 -19.77 28.56
N LYS A 261 -25.02 -18.51 28.86
CA LYS A 261 -26.19 -18.14 29.65
C LYS A 261 -27.50 -18.54 29.00
N ARG A 262 -27.62 -18.41 27.67
CA ARG A 262 -28.76 -18.89 26.91
C ARG A 262 -28.94 -20.39 27.09
N LYS A 263 -27.89 -21.18 26.92
CA LYS A 263 -27.92 -22.65 27.11
C LYS A 263 -28.38 -23.03 28.49
N GLU A 264 -27.85 -22.38 29.54
CA GLU A 264 -28.27 -22.61 30.94
C GLU A 264 -29.77 -22.33 31.14
N LEU A 265 -30.26 -21.20 30.62
CA LEU A 265 -31.67 -20.81 30.72
C LEU A 265 -32.59 -21.78 29.97
N GLU A 266 -32.21 -22.18 28.77
CA GLU A 266 -32.95 -23.14 27.94
C GLU A 266 -33.02 -24.52 28.61
N GLU A 267 -31.89 -25.02 29.17
CA GLU A 267 -31.88 -26.29 29.92
C GLU A 267 -32.75 -26.23 31.17
N PHE A 268 -32.70 -25.13 31.91
CA PHE A 268 -33.54 -24.97 33.09
C PHE A 268 -35.02 -24.95 32.72
N ILE A 269 -35.41 -24.19 31.71
CA ILE A 269 -36.78 -24.11 31.19
C ILE A 269 -37.24 -25.50 30.75
N ARG A 270 -36.41 -26.24 29.98
CA ARG A 270 -36.73 -27.59 29.53
C ARG A 270 -36.95 -28.57 30.67
N ARG A 271 -36.10 -28.52 31.73
CA ARG A 271 -36.21 -29.42 32.88
C ARG A 271 -37.42 -29.16 33.77
N PHE A 272 -37.83 -27.89 33.89
CA PHE A 272 -38.82 -27.47 34.88
C PHE A 272 -40.11 -26.88 34.30
N SER A 273 -40.30 -26.87 32.97
CA SER A 273 -41.50 -26.36 32.32
C SER A 273 -42.79 -27.09 32.72
N ALA A 274 -42.70 -28.40 33.01
CA ALA A 274 -43.85 -29.22 33.42
C ALA A 274 -44.05 -29.28 34.97
N ASN A 275 -43.20 -28.65 35.74
CA ASN A 275 -43.28 -28.71 37.23
C ASN A 275 -44.05 -27.51 37.79
N VAL A 276 -45.24 -27.75 38.32
CA VAL A 276 -46.16 -26.73 38.84
C VAL A 276 -45.51 -25.85 39.94
N ALA A 277 -44.68 -26.45 40.84
CA ALA A 277 -44.01 -25.73 41.93
C ALA A 277 -42.91 -24.76 41.42
N LYS A 278 -42.30 -25.05 40.25
CA LYS A 278 -41.23 -24.24 39.65
C LYS A 278 -41.69 -23.41 38.45
N SER A 279 -42.95 -23.46 38.08
CA SER A 279 -43.54 -22.76 36.92
C SER A 279 -43.24 -21.26 36.92
N LYS A 280 -43.37 -20.59 38.06
CA LYS A 280 -43.06 -19.14 38.22
C LYS A 280 -41.57 -18.86 37.93
N GLN A 281 -40.65 -19.76 38.37
CA GLN A 281 -39.23 -19.62 38.10
C GLN A 281 -38.90 -19.86 36.61
N ALA A 282 -39.53 -20.84 35.97
CA ALA A 282 -39.40 -21.09 34.53
C ALA A 282 -39.90 -19.90 33.70
N THR A 283 -41.02 -19.28 34.08
CA THR A 283 -41.56 -18.07 33.44
C THR A 283 -40.61 -16.87 33.59
N SER A 284 -40.04 -16.67 34.79
CA SER A 284 -39.06 -15.60 35.02
C SER A 284 -37.81 -15.80 34.14
N ARG A 285 -37.31 -17.03 34.04
CA ARG A 285 -36.14 -17.35 33.19
C ARG A 285 -36.44 -17.26 31.72
N ARG A 286 -37.67 -17.52 31.28
CA ARG A 286 -38.10 -17.27 29.86
C ARG A 286 -38.05 -15.78 29.54
N LYS A 287 -38.52 -14.91 30.46
CA LYS A 287 -38.39 -13.45 30.31
C LYS A 287 -36.93 -12.98 30.31
N MET A 288 -36.02 -13.67 31.04
CA MET A 288 -34.59 -13.40 30.97
C MET A 288 -34.00 -13.81 29.62
N LEU A 289 -34.43 -14.97 29.08
CA LEU A 289 -34.03 -15.45 27.76
C LEU A 289 -34.46 -14.49 26.62
N GLU A 290 -35.69 -13.97 26.69
CA GLU A 290 -36.22 -12.99 25.75
C GLU A 290 -35.47 -11.65 25.79
N LYS A 291 -34.90 -11.29 26.95
CA LYS A 291 -34.09 -10.07 27.12
C LYS A 291 -32.61 -10.26 26.80
N LEU A 292 -32.19 -11.50 26.55
CA LEU A 292 -30.79 -11.82 26.27
C LEU A 292 -30.51 -11.46 24.80
N ASN A 293 -29.90 -10.30 24.61
CA ASN A 293 -29.50 -9.82 23.29
C ASN A 293 -28.15 -10.46 22.93
N ILE A 294 -28.12 -11.33 21.93
CA ILE A 294 -26.90 -11.79 21.31
C ILE A 294 -26.76 -10.93 20.06
N GLU A 295 -25.84 -9.98 20.10
CA GLU A 295 -25.55 -9.17 18.94
C GLU A 295 -24.94 -10.05 17.84
N GLU A 296 -25.59 -10.13 16.70
CA GLU A 296 -24.98 -10.76 15.52
C GLU A 296 -23.75 -9.95 15.13
N ILE A 297 -22.57 -10.58 15.24
CA ILE A 297 -21.36 -10.01 14.66
C ILE A 297 -21.53 -10.07 13.14
N GLN A 298 -21.78 -8.92 12.53
CA GLN A 298 -21.80 -8.85 11.07
C GLN A 298 -20.43 -9.24 10.54
N PRO A 299 -20.33 -10.15 9.57
CA PRO A 299 -19.05 -10.51 8.99
C PRO A 299 -18.46 -9.29 8.29
N SER A 300 -17.25 -8.88 8.69
CA SER A 300 -16.51 -7.81 8.00
C SER A 300 -16.33 -8.15 6.53
N THR A 301 -16.32 -7.14 5.68
CA THR A 301 -15.92 -7.30 4.28
C THR A 301 -14.42 -7.58 4.15
N ARG A 302 -13.64 -7.29 5.20
CA ARG A 302 -12.23 -7.64 5.28
C ARG A 302 -12.05 -9.14 5.44
N LYS A 303 -11.27 -9.70 4.56
CA LYS A 303 -10.92 -11.12 4.59
C LYS A 303 -9.41 -11.26 4.63
N TYR A 304 -8.91 -11.93 5.65
CA TYR A 304 -7.49 -12.21 5.78
C TYR A 304 -7.18 -13.57 5.15
N PRO A 305 -6.24 -13.66 4.21
CA PRO A 305 -5.84 -14.95 3.67
C PRO A 305 -5.16 -15.81 4.76
N GLY A 306 -5.39 -17.11 4.71
CA GLY A 306 -4.81 -18.08 5.65
C GLY A 306 -3.39 -18.48 5.26
N ILE A 307 -2.43 -17.56 5.34
CA ILE A 307 -1.03 -17.81 4.98
C ILE A 307 -0.33 -18.49 6.15
N ILE A 308 0.19 -19.69 5.90
CA ILE A 308 0.96 -20.47 6.91
C ILE A 308 2.09 -21.18 6.17
N PHE A 309 3.33 -20.84 6.52
CA PHE A 309 4.51 -21.54 6.03
C PHE A 309 5.00 -22.56 7.06
N THR A 310 5.07 -23.81 6.65
CA THR A 310 5.54 -24.90 7.50
C THR A 310 6.70 -25.58 6.77
N PRO A 311 7.95 -25.44 7.26
CA PRO A 311 9.07 -26.12 6.62
C PRO A 311 8.99 -27.64 6.84
N GLU A 312 9.32 -28.43 5.84
CA GLU A 312 9.38 -29.89 5.95
C GLU A 312 10.48 -30.33 6.95
N ARG A 313 11.57 -29.57 6.99
CA ARG A 313 12.69 -29.79 7.93
C ARG A 313 13.31 -28.45 8.35
N GLU A 314 13.92 -28.42 9.51
CA GLU A 314 14.70 -27.25 9.95
C GLU A 314 15.94 -27.02 9.07
N PRO A 315 16.33 -25.75 8.81
CA PRO A 315 17.57 -25.45 8.13
C PRO A 315 18.78 -25.85 8.99
N GLY A 316 19.87 -26.27 8.32
CA GLY A 316 21.18 -26.43 8.97
C GLY A 316 21.80 -25.09 9.35
N ASN A 317 22.92 -25.12 10.06
CA ASN A 317 23.60 -23.90 10.53
C ASN A 317 24.09 -23.01 9.38
N MET A 318 24.64 -23.60 8.32
CA MET A 318 25.02 -22.89 7.11
C MET A 318 23.86 -22.95 6.12
N VAL A 319 23.28 -21.79 5.80
CA VAL A 319 22.14 -21.67 4.90
C VAL A 319 22.60 -21.28 3.50
N LEU A 320 23.33 -20.18 3.37
CA LEU A 320 23.86 -19.67 2.10
C LEU A 320 25.21 -19.02 2.34
N GLU A 321 26.18 -19.30 1.48
CA GLU A 321 27.48 -18.64 1.43
C GLU A 321 27.61 -17.91 0.09
N VAL A 322 27.95 -16.64 0.10
CA VAL A 322 28.19 -15.80 -1.09
C VAL A 322 29.60 -15.24 -1.01
N LYS A 323 30.41 -15.42 -2.09
CA LYS A 323 31.83 -15.00 -2.17
C LYS A 323 32.14 -14.28 -3.47
N GLY A 324 32.57 -13.03 -3.36
CA GLY A 324 33.08 -12.25 -4.47
C GLY A 324 32.06 -11.97 -5.58
N LEU A 325 30.78 -11.97 -5.25
CA LEU A 325 29.71 -11.85 -6.24
C LEU A 325 29.67 -10.44 -6.82
N SER A 326 29.64 -10.34 -8.16
CA SER A 326 29.56 -9.05 -8.87
C SER A 326 28.59 -9.13 -10.03
N LYS A 327 27.90 -8.02 -10.29
CA LYS A 327 26.96 -7.88 -11.39
C LYS A 327 26.96 -6.47 -11.97
N THR A 328 27.11 -6.39 -13.28
CA THR A 328 26.98 -5.19 -14.10
C THR A 328 25.92 -5.45 -15.16
N LEU A 329 25.09 -4.49 -15.46
CA LEU A 329 24.07 -4.58 -16.52
C LEU A 329 24.70 -4.33 -17.89
N GLU A 330 23.99 -4.67 -18.95
CA GLU A 330 24.42 -4.48 -20.36
C GLU A 330 24.67 -3.00 -20.72
N ASP A 331 24.00 -2.08 -20.04
CA ASP A 331 24.19 -0.63 -20.18
C ASP A 331 25.43 -0.09 -19.46
N GLY A 332 26.23 -0.96 -18.81
CA GLY A 332 27.41 -0.60 -18.04
C GLY A 332 27.14 -0.20 -16.59
N THR A 333 25.88 -0.17 -16.15
CA THR A 333 25.51 0.14 -14.76
C THR A 333 25.99 -0.97 -13.82
N VAL A 334 26.83 -0.62 -12.86
CA VAL A 334 27.30 -1.56 -11.83
C VAL A 334 26.25 -1.65 -10.73
N LEU A 335 25.66 -2.82 -10.55
CA LEU A 335 24.70 -3.07 -9.48
C LEU A 335 25.40 -3.32 -8.15
N PHE A 336 26.40 -4.20 -8.15
CA PHE A 336 27.24 -4.47 -6.98
C PHE A 336 28.56 -5.15 -7.40
N ARG A 337 29.59 -4.99 -6.56
CA ARG A 337 30.92 -5.60 -6.75
C ARG A 337 31.41 -6.26 -5.47
N ASP A 338 32.08 -7.39 -5.63
CA ASP A 338 32.77 -8.14 -4.56
C ASP A 338 31.92 -8.35 -3.30
N VAL A 339 30.66 -8.75 -3.51
CA VAL A 339 29.71 -9.00 -2.43
C VAL A 339 30.04 -10.29 -1.71
N ASN A 340 30.24 -10.21 -0.39
CA ASN A 340 30.61 -11.33 0.46
C ASN A 340 29.71 -11.33 1.71
N PHE A 341 28.93 -12.39 1.92
CA PHE A 341 28.15 -12.60 3.14
C PHE A 341 27.80 -14.07 3.34
N ASN A 342 27.50 -14.44 4.58
CA ASN A 342 26.98 -15.75 4.95
C ASN A 342 25.61 -15.60 5.59
N VAL A 343 24.71 -16.55 5.31
CA VAL A 343 23.41 -16.66 5.96
C VAL A 343 23.43 -17.86 6.90
N GLU A 344 23.13 -17.62 8.16
CA GLU A 344 23.08 -18.63 9.20
C GLU A 344 21.63 -18.96 9.60
N LYS A 345 21.46 -20.08 10.30
CA LYS A 345 20.15 -20.50 10.81
C LYS A 345 19.52 -19.41 11.69
N GLY A 346 18.29 -19.01 11.35
CA GLY A 346 17.53 -18.00 12.08
C GLY A 346 17.66 -16.58 11.54
N ASP A 347 18.57 -16.35 10.56
CA ASP A 347 18.64 -15.06 9.89
C ASP A 347 17.37 -14.77 9.10
N LYS A 348 16.81 -13.60 9.33
CA LYS A 348 15.77 -12.99 8.52
C LYS A 348 16.30 -11.66 8.01
N ILE A 349 16.74 -11.65 6.76
CA ILE A 349 17.55 -10.58 6.18
C ILE A 349 16.70 -9.72 5.25
N ALA A 350 16.72 -8.41 5.48
CA ALA A 350 16.26 -7.44 4.50
C ALA A 350 17.45 -7.02 3.61
N PHE A 351 17.29 -7.21 2.31
CA PHE A 351 18.19 -6.65 1.31
C PHE A 351 17.62 -5.32 0.82
N ILE A 352 18.44 -4.28 0.87
CA ILE A 352 18.09 -2.93 0.42
C ILE A 352 19.15 -2.40 -0.54
N SER A 353 18.80 -1.46 -1.39
CA SER A 353 19.70 -0.75 -2.31
C SER A 353 19.02 0.52 -2.84
N ARG A 354 19.80 1.53 -3.21
CA ARG A 354 19.29 2.69 -3.95
C ARG A 354 18.83 2.33 -5.37
N ASP A 355 19.44 1.30 -5.98
CA ASP A 355 18.97 0.72 -7.24
C ASP A 355 18.23 -0.59 -6.98
N PRO A 356 16.89 -0.64 -7.08
CA PRO A 356 16.11 -1.86 -6.85
C PRO A 356 16.54 -3.05 -7.71
N ARG A 357 17.12 -2.81 -8.89
CA ARG A 357 17.60 -3.85 -9.80
C ARG A 357 18.70 -4.69 -9.17
N ALA A 358 19.46 -4.12 -8.21
CA ALA A 358 20.52 -4.85 -7.51
C ALA A 358 19.98 -6.01 -6.67
N MET A 359 18.87 -5.80 -5.97
CA MET A 359 18.21 -6.81 -5.16
C MET A 359 17.64 -7.93 -6.03
N THR A 360 16.90 -7.57 -7.07
CA THR A 360 16.36 -8.54 -8.04
C THR A 360 17.47 -9.35 -8.68
N ALA A 361 18.56 -8.71 -9.13
CA ALA A 361 19.71 -9.42 -9.71
C ALA A 361 20.36 -10.40 -8.73
N LEU A 362 20.53 -10.02 -7.46
CA LEU A 362 21.05 -10.93 -6.44
C LEU A 362 20.14 -12.16 -6.28
N PHE A 363 18.83 -11.94 -6.16
CA PHE A 363 17.86 -13.04 -5.97
C PHE A 363 17.79 -13.95 -7.21
N GLU A 364 17.79 -13.38 -8.41
CA GLU A 364 17.84 -14.15 -9.66
C GLU A 364 19.13 -15.00 -9.77
N ILE A 365 20.28 -14.44 -9.33
CA ILE A 365 21.55 -15.18 -9.34
C ILE A 365 21.50 -16.36 -8.37
N ILE A 366 21.10 -16.16 -7.11
CA ILE A 366 21.10 -17.24 -6.11
C ILE A 366 19.99 -18.29 -6.35
N ASN A 367 19.06 -18.02 -7.29
CA ASN A 367 18.05 -18.98 -7.76
C ASN A 367 18.36 -19.57 -9.16
N ASP A 368 19.59 -19.40 -9.66
CA ASP A 368 20.06 -19.93 -10.96
C ASP A 368 19.35 -19.36 -12.21
N ASN A 369 18.60 -18.27 -12.08
CA ASN A 369 17.90 -17.63 -13.20
C ASN A 369 18.78 -16.62 -13.95
N MET A 370 19.81 -16.07 -13.28
CA MET A 370 20.75 -15.10 -13.85
C MET A 370 22.18 -15.49 -13.56
N LYS A 371 23.09 -15.23 -14.50
CA LYS A 371 24.54 -15.45 -14.29
C LYS A 371 25.18 -14.22 -13.65
N ALA A 372 26.01 -14.45 -12.64
CA ALA A 372 26.92 -13.44 -12.12
C ALA A 372 28.07 -13.19 -13.09
N ASP A 373 28.67 -11.99 -13.04
CA ASP A 373 29.88 -11.67 -13.80
C ASP A 373 31.09 -12.30 -13.16
N SER A 374 31.12 -12.35 -11.83
CA SER A 374 32.16 -13.02 -11.05
C SER A 374 31.63 -13.49 -9.69
N GLY A 375 32.41 -14.31 -9.02
CA GLY A 375 32.09 -14.86 -7.71
C GLY A 375 31.31 -16.17 -7.78
N LYS A 376 30.88 -16.63 -6.61
CA LYS A 376 30.11 -17.88 -6.46
C LYS A 376 29.25 -17.85 -5.22
N TYR A 377 28.22 -18.67 -5.20
CA TYR A 377 27.37 -18.91 -4.03
C TYR A 377 27.15 -20.41 -3.84
N ASN A 378 26.88 -20.81 -2.60
CA ASN A 378 26.60 -22.21 -2.25
C ASN A 378 25.48 -22.28 -1.23
N TRP A 379 24.41 -22.99 -1.57
CA TRP A 379 23.35 -23.35 -0.62
C TRP A 379 23.79 -24.52 0.27
N GLY A 380 23.41 -24.49 1.53
CA GLY A 380 23.64 -25.61 2.45
C GLY A 380 22.89 -26.87 2.02
N ILE A 381 23.45 -28.05 2.31
CA ILE A 381 22.95 -29.36 1.86
C ILE A 381 21.50 -29.63 2.35
N THR A 382 21.11 -29.08 3.50
CA THR A 382 19.78 -29.27 4.08
C THR A 382 18.75 -28.24 3.62
N ILE A 383 19.15 -27.32 2.75
CA ILE A 383 18.33 -26.19 2.37
C ILE A 383 17.40 -26.54 1.23
N THR A 384 16.15 -26.17 1.42
CA THR A 384 15.12 -26.09 0.39
C THR A 384 14.62 -24.65 0.38
N HIS A 385 14.71 -23.96 -0.76
CA HIS A 385 14.27 -22.58 -0.85
C HIS A 385 13.05 -22.42 -1.76
N ALA A 386 12.19 -21.47 -1.45
CA ALA A 386 11.08 -21.05 -2.28
C ALA A 386 11.30 -19.59 -2.70
N TYR A 387 11.19 -19.33 -3.99
CA TYR A 387 11.42 -18.00 -4.56
C TYR A 387 10.13 -17.37 -5.07
N LEU A 388 9.91 -16.13 -4.64
CA LEU A 388 8.88 -15.22 -5.15
C LEU A 388 9.59 -14.12 -5.94
N PRO A 389 9.58 -14.17 -7.29
CA PRO A 389 10.21 -13.16 -8.12
C PRO A 389 9.38 -11.86 -8.15
N LEU A 390 10.04 -10.74 -8.46
CA LEU A 390 9.40 -9.44 -8.67
C LEU A 390 8.40 -9.50 -9.83
N ASP A 391 8.83 -10.03 -10.99
CA ASP A 391 7.94 -10.31 -12.12
C ASP A 391 7.52 -11.78 -12.11
N ASN A 392 6.23 -11.99 -11.91
CA ASN A 392 5.63 -13.31 -11.90
C ASN A 392 4.74 -13.60 -13.13
N SER A 393 4.77 -12.74 -14.14
CA SER A 393 3.90 -12.81 -15.33
C SER A 393 4.04 -14.11 -16.11
N GLU A 394 5.25 -14.66 -16.22
CA GLU A 394 5.54 -15.91 -16.92
C GLU A 394 4.77 -17.12 -16.36
N PHE A 395 4.55 -17.14 -15.03
CA PHE A 395 3.81 -18.22 -14.39
C PHE A 395 2.33 -18.24 -14.78
N PHE A 396 1.79 -17.12 -15.25
CA PHE A 396 0.38 -16.94 -15.58
C PHE A 396 0.11 -16.82 -17.07
N ASN A 397 1.13 -16.94 -17.91
CA ASN A 397 0.97 -16.96 -19.37
C ASN A 397 0.47 -18.34 -19.84
N THR A 398 -0.73 -18.72 -19.38
CA THR A 398 -1.34 -20.03 -19.64
C THR A 398 -2.86 -19.92 -19.59
N ASP A 399 -3.54 -20.80 -20.36
CA ASP A 399 -4.99 -20.91 -20.35
C ASP A 399 -5.55 -21.90 -19.30
N LEU A 400 -4.70 -22.43 -18.45
CA LEU A 400 -5.12 -23.33 -17.38
C LEU A 400 -6.08 -22.64 -16.41
N LYS A 401 -7.05 -23.40 -15.90
CA LYS A 401 -7.84 -22.96 -14.76
C LYS A 401 -6.97 -22.88 -13.53
N LEU A 402 -7.31 -22.01 -12.61
CA LEU A 402 -6.51 -21.75 -11.41
C LEU A 402 -6.28 -23.02 -10.58
N VAL A 403 -7.29 -23.89 -10.46
CA VAL A 403 -7.17 -25.17 -9.77
C VAL A 403 -6.14 -26.08 -10.44
N ASP A 404 -6.15 -26.17 -11.76
CA ASP A 404 -5.21 -26.98 -12.54
C ASP A 404 -3.80 -26.36 -12.53
N TRP A 405 -3.74 -25.03 -12.54
CA TRP A 405 -2.48 -24.27 -12.43
C TRP A 405 -1.76 -24.56 -11.10
N LEU A 406 -2.48 -24.50 -9.98
CA LEU A 406 -1.88 -24.76 -8.67
C LEU A 406 -1.54 -26.23 -8.48
N ALA A 407 -2.33 -27.15 -9.05
CA ALA A 407 -2.09 -28.61 -9.00
C ALA A 407 -0.73 -29.01 -9.55
N GLN A 408 -0.17 -28.28 -10.53
CA GLN A 408 1.17 -28.56 -11.10
C GLN A 408 2.29 -28.45 -10.06
N TYR A 409 2.09 -27.68 -8.99
CA TYR A 409 3.07 -27.42 -7.93
C TYR A 409 2.77 -28.22 -6.65
N SER A 410 1.71 -29.01 -6.65
CA SER A 410 1.23 -29.73 -5.47
C SER A 410 1.72 -31.18 -5.46
N PRO A 411 2.19 -31.70 -4.33
CA PRO A 411 2.49 -33.13 -4.18
C PRO A 411 1.21 -33.97 -4.20
N ASP A 412 0.06 -33.40 -3.78
CA ASP A 412 -1.27 -34.00 -3.88
C ASP A 412 -2.09 -33.21 -4.91
N THR A 413 -2.38 -33.84 -6.03
CA THR A 413 -3.13 -33.26 -7.15
C THR A 413 -4.64 -33.41 -7.03
N THR A 414 -5.14 -33.94 -5.91
CA THR A 414 -6.60 -34.06 -5.71
C THR A 414 -7.22 -32.66 -5.67
N GLU A 415 -8.30 -32.47 -6.40
CA GLU A 415 -8.99 -31.17 -6.49
C GLU A 415 -9.38 -30.66 -5.11
N SER A 416 -9.80 -31.51 -4.21
CA SER A 416 -10.15 -31.16 -2.83
C SER A 416 -8.99 -30.51 -2.07
N PHE A 417 -7.78 -31.06 -2.21
CA PHE A 417 -6.57 -30.54 -1.56
C PHE A 417 -6.19 -29.17 -2.13
N VAL A 418 -6.12 -29.05 -3.45
CA VAL A 418 -5.77 -27.79 -4.14
C VAL A 418 -6.79 -26.70 -3.84
N ARG A 419 -8.10 -27.01 -3.85
CA ARG A 419 -9.18 -26.08 -3.47
C ARG A 419 -9.02 -25.58 -2.03
N GLY A 420 -8.53 -26.42 -1.12
CA GLY A 420 -8.25 -26.02 0.26
C GLY A 420 -7.22 -24.89 0.33
N TYR A 421 -6.15 -24.97 -0.46
CA TYR A 421 -5.14 -23.90 -0.54
C TYR A 421 -5.67 -22.64 -1.21
N LEU A 422 -6.39 -22.77 -2.32
CA LEU A 422 -7.03 -21.62 -2.99
C LEU A 422 -8.06 -20.95 -2.08
N GLY A 423 -8.84 -21.73 -1.33
CA GLY A 423 -9.79 -21.21 -0.36
C GLY A 423 -9.12 -20.41 0.76
N ARG A 424 -7.95 -20.85 1.25
CA ARG A 424 -7.13 -20.05 2.19
C ARG A 424 -6.70 -18.72 1.60
N MET A 425 -6.44 -18.67 0.29
CA MET A 425 -6.09 -17.46 -0.44
C MET A 425 -7.31 -16.67 -0.93
N LEU A 426 -8.50 -16.93 -0.34
CA LEU A 426 -9.75 -16.22 -0.58
C LEU A 426 -10.36 -16.43 -1.98
N PHE A 427 -9.94 -17.46 -2.71
CA PHE A 427 -10.63 -17.87 -3.93
C PHE A 427 -11.80 -18.77 -3.58
N ALA A 428 -13.03 -18.34 -3.90
CA ALA A 428 -14.25 -19.05 -3.52
C ALA A 428 -15.15 -19.33 -4.73
N GLY A 429 -15.90 -20.43 -4.64
CA GLY A 429 -16.91 -20.79 -5.65
C GLY A 429 -16.31 -20.93 -7.05
N GLU A 430 -16.86 -20.19 -8.01
CA GLU A 430 -16.45 -20.21 -9.42
C GLU A 430 -15.08 -19.56 -9.70
N GLU A 431 -14.54 -18.82 -8.76
CA GLU A 431 -13.25 -18.10 -8.96
C GLU A 431 -12.08 -19.07 -9.18
N ILE A 432 -12.14 -20.26 -8.59
CA ILE A 432 -11.10 -21.29 -8.76
C ILE A 432 -11.02 -21.85 -10.18
N TYR A 433 -12.06 -21.63 -11.00
CA TYR A 433 -12.12 -22.07 -12.39
C TYR A 433 -11.81 -20.95 -13.40
N LYS A 434 -11.50 -19.72 -12.92
CA LYS A 434 -10.96 -18.67 -13.77
C LYS A 434 -9.65 -19.11 -14.43
N LYS A 435 -9.39 -18.65 -15.66
CA LYS A 435 -8.08 -18.84 -16.30
C LYS A 435 -7.00 -18.07 -15.55
N ALA A 436 -5.82 -18.65 -15.42
CA ALA A 436 -4.68 -18.00 -14.75
C ALA A 436 -4.29 -16.69 -15.45
N SER A 437 -4.43 -16.60 -16.78
CA SER A 437 -4.09 -15.42 -17.57
C SER A 437 -4.95 -14.18 -17.30
N VAL A 438 -6.17 -14.33 -16.76
CA VAL A 438 -7.10 -13.20 -16.52
C VAL A 438 -7.06 -12.66 -15.09
N LEU A 439 -6.16 -13.16 -14.24
CA LEU A 439 -6.06 -12.77 -12.84
C LEU A 439 -5.49 -11.35 -12.71
N SER A 440 -6.02 -10.59 -11.74
CA SER A 440 -5.43 -9.31 -11.31
C SER A 440 -4.07 -9.49 -10.62
N GLY A 441 -3.28 -8.43 -10.50
CA GLY A 441 -1.97 -8.47 -9.83
C GLY A 441 -2.04 -9.06 -8.42
N GLY A 442 -2.99 -8.62 -7.60
CA GLY A 442 -3.20 -9.17 -6.25
C GLY A 442 -3.65 -10.64 -6.23
N GLU A 443 -4.51 -11.06 -7.18
CA GLU A 443 -4.89 -12.46 -7.33
C GLU A 443 -3.69 -13.31 -7.72
N LYS A 444 -2.85 -12.86 -8.68
CA LYS A 444 -1.61 -13.54 -9.06
C LYS A 444 -0.66 -13.69 -7.87
N MET A 445 -0.48 -12.63 -7.08
CA MET A 445 0.38 -12.65 -5.90
C MET A 445 -0.13 -13.67 -4.86
N ARG A 446 -1.43 -13.70 -4.56
CA ARG A 446 -2.01 -14.73 -3.66
C ARG A 446 -1.83 -16.15 -4.19
N CYS A 447 -1.88 -16.36 -5.51
CA CYS A 447 -1.58 -17.66 -6.13
C CYS A 447 -0.11 -18.04 -5.95
N MET A 448 0.82 -17.11 -6.15
CA MET A 448 2.25 -17.34 -5.92
C MET A 448 2.54 -17.69 -4.45
N ILE A 449 1.90 -17.02 -3.50
CA ILE A 449 1.99 -17.38 -2.07
C ILE A 449 1.47 -18.79 -1.82
N SER A 450 0.35 -19.21 -2.44
CA SER A 450 -0.14 -20.59 -2.37
C SER A 450 0.89 -21.60 -2.87
N ARG A 451 1.53 -21.31 -4.01
CA ARG A 451 2.60 -22.14 -4.58
C ARG A 451 3.79 -22.26 -3.60
N MET A 452 4.17 -21.17 -2.95
CA MET A 452 5.24 -21.19 -1.95
C MET A 452 4.87 -22.02 -0.72
N MET A 453 3.63 -21.90 -0.24
CA MET A 453 3.14 -22.71 0.88
C MET A 453 3.21 -24.21 0.57
N LEU A 454 2.89 -24.64 -0.66
CA LEU A 454 2.96 -26.04 -1.09
C LEU A 454 4.38 -26.60 -1.12
N LYS A 455 5.39 -25.74 -1.29
CA LYS A 455 6.78 -26.17 -1.40
C LYS A 455 7.39 -26.59 -0.05
N ASN A 456 6.78 -26.24 1.07
CA ASN A 456 7.26 -26.52 2.44
C ASN A 456 8.78 -26.23 2.63
N ALA A 457 9.24 -25.16 2.00
CA ALA A 457 10.66 -24.78 2.01
C ALA A 457 11.08 -24.24 3.38
N ASN A 458 12.35 -24.42 3.74
CA ASN A 458 12.92 -23.88 4.98
C ASN A 458 13.63 -22.52 4.79
N VAL A 459 13.71 -22.04 3.55
CA VAL A 459 14.18 -20.69 3.22
C VAL A 459 13.18 -20.03 2.27
N MET A 460 12.75 -18.81 2.58
CA MET A 460 11.94 -17.97 1.71
C MET A 460 12.82 -16.90 1.08
N VAL A 461 12.83 -16.80 -0.24
CA VAL A 461 13.46 -15.71 -1.00
C VAL A 461 12.34 -14.89 -1.62
N LEU A 462 12.22 -13.62 -1.24
CA LEU A 462 11.06 -12.79 -1.52
C LEU A 462 11.48 -11.46 -2.15
N ASP A 463 11.17 -11.25 -3.42
CA ASP A 463 11.43 -9.97 -4.08
C ASP A 463 10.16 -9.12 -4.08
N SER A 464 10.17 -8.07 -3.26
CA SER A 464 9.07 -7.11 -3.10
C SER A 464 7.71 -7.77 -2.85
N PRO A 465 7.57 -8.60 -1.81
CA PRO A 465 6.42 -9.47 -1.60
C PRO A 465 5.12 -8.74 -1.25
N ALA A 466 5.19 -7.47 -0.85
CA ALA A 466 4.03 -6.64 -0.52
C ALA A 466 3.36 -6.03 -1.77
N ASN A 467 4.03 -6.04 -2.92
CA ASN A 467 3.50 -5.44 -4.15
C ASN A 467 2.17 -6.07 -4.55
N HIS A 468 1.21 -5.23 -4.93
CA HIS A 468 -0.14 -5.61 -5.37
C HIS A 468 -1.02 -6.30 -4.31
N LEU A 469 -0.56 -6.46 -3.08
CA LEU A 469 -1.38 -6.98 -1.98
C LEU A 469 -2.18 -5.86 -1.31
N ASP A 470 -3.38 -6.21 -0.82
CA ASP A 470 -4.14 -5.33 0.06
C ASP A 470 -3.61 -5.38 1.50
N LEU A 471 -4.00 -4.40 2.31
CA LEU A 471 -3.57 -4.29 3.71
C LEU A 471 -3.81 -5.58 4.51
N GLU A 472 -4.94 -6.25 4.28
CA GLU A 472 -5.30 -7.49 4.94
C GLU A 472 -4.36 -8.65 4.55
N SER A 473 -4.02 -8.74 3.26
CA SER A 473 -3.08 -9.76 2.74
C SER A 473 -1.65 -9.48 3.21
N ILE A 474 -1.22 -8.21 3.19
CA ILE A 474 0.09 -7.79 3.73
C ILE A 474 0.19 -8.17 5.21
N GLN A 475 -0.84 -7.84 6.01
CA GLN A 475 -0.87 -8.17 7.44
C GLN A 475 -0.81 -9.67 7.70
N ALA A 476 -1.58 -10.46 6.96
CA ALA A 476 -1.58 -11.92 7.09
C ALA A 476 -0.22 -12.53 6.71
N PHE A 477 0.40 -12.00 5.66
CA PHE A 477 1.71 -12.43 5.19
C PHE A 477 2.81 -12.08 6.21
N ASN A 478 2.80 -10.85 6.70
CA ASN A 478 3.70 -10.38 7.74
C ASN A 478 3.65 -11.27 8.99
N ASN A 479 2.45 -11.50 9.52
CA ASN A 479 2.24 -12.36 10.69
C ASN A 479 2.76 -13.79 10.45
N SER A 480 2.58 -14.32 9.24
CA SER A 480 3.09 -15.65 8.88
C SER A 480 4.61 -15.71 8.84
N LEU A 481 5.27 -14.68 8.29
CA LEU A 481 6.74 -14.60 8.25
C LEU A 481 7.37 -14.34 9.63
N GLN A 482 6.71 -13.57 10.50
CA GLN A 482 7.14 -13.42 11.89
C GLN A 482 7.20 -14.77 12.62
N GLY A 483 6.14 -15.59 12.44
CA GLY A 483 6.04 -16.94 13.05
C GLY A 483 6.86 -18.01 12.33
N PHE A 484 7.42 -17.74 11.16
CA PHE A 484 8.15 -18.71 10.37
C PHE A 484 9.49 -19.10 11.03
N LYS A 485 9.72 -20.40 11.22
CA LYS A 485 10.91 -20.94 11.88
C LYS A 485 12.12 -21.15 10.95
N GLY A 486 11.95 -20.92 9.66
CA GLY A 486 13.02 -20.95 8.67
C GLY A 486 13.68 -19.59 8.49
N ASN A 487 14.53 -19.49 7.46
CA ASN A 487 15.19 -18.25 7.09
C ASN A 487 14.36 -17.45 6.07
N VAL A 488 14.50 -16.14 6.12
CA VAL A 488 13.84 -15.21 5.16
C VAL A 488 14.92 -14.32 4.56
N LEU A 489 14.98 -14.28 3.24
CA LEU A 489 15.79 -13.34 2.46
C LEU A 489 14.78 -12.50 1.66
N MET A 490 14.67 -11.22 1.93
CA MET A 490 13.66 -10.40 1.29
C MET A 490 14.15 -9.01 0.89
N SER A 491 13.60 -8.49 -0.18
CA SER A 491 13.59 -7.06 -0.48
C SER A 491 12.18 -6.53 -0.24
N SER A 492 12.05 -5.32 0.26
CA SER A 492 10.77 -4.66 0.41
C SER A 492 10.94 -3.15 0.51
N HIS A 493 9.92 -2.41 0.07
CA HIS A 493 9.78 -0.98 0.35
C HIS A 493 8.82 -0.73 1.53
N ASP A 494 8.10 -1.76 1.98
CA ASP A 494 7.22 -1.67 3.17
C ASP A 494 8.07 -1.67 4.44
N HIS A 495 8.20 -0.50 5.06
CA HIS A 495 8.96 -0.27 6.28
C HIS A 495 8.52 -1.20 7.42
N ALA A 496 7.20 -1.29 7.67
CA ALA A 496 6.66 -2.12 8.75
C ALA A 496 6.95 -3.62 8.51
N PHE A 497 7.01 -4.04 7.25
CA PHE A 497 7.33 -5.42 6.88
C PHE A 497 8.80 -5.75 7.22
N ILE A 498 9.74 -4.86 6.88
CA ILE A 498 11.16 -5.02 7.22
C ILE A 498 11.36 -4.99 8.73
N GLN A 499 10.83 -3.96 9.40
CA GLN A 499 10.98 -3.73 10.84
C GLN A 499 10.49 -4.89 11.70
N THR A 500 9.39 -5.53 11.30
CA THR A 500 8.75 -6.56 12.12
C THR A 500 9.19 -7.99 11.80
N VAL A 501 9.75 -8.24 10.61
CA VAL A 501 10.16 -9.58 10.17
C VAL A 501 11.67 -9.77 10.27
N CYS A 502 12.47 -8.76 9.86
CA CYS A 502 13.90 -8.90 9.68
C CYS A 502 14.69 -8.58 10.96
N ASN A 503 15.77 -9.31 11.18
CA ASN A 503 16.71 -9.12 12.29
C ASN A 503 18.12 -8.72 11.81
N ARG A 504 18.31 -8.60 10.49
CA ARG A 504 19.57 -8.24 9.84
C ARG A 504 19.30 -7.51 8.55
N ILE A 505 20.13 -6.52 8.23
CA ILE A 505 20.00 -5.69 7.03
C ILE A 505 21.30 -5.78 6.25
N ILE A 506 21.19 -6.04 4.95
CA ILE A 506 22.29 -6.02 4.00
C ILE A 506 21.95 -5.01 2.90
N GLU A 507 22.69 -3.90 2.85
CA GLU A 507 22.57 -2.92 1.77
C GLU A 507 23.60 -3.23 0.68
N LEU A 508 23.07 -3.43 -0.54
CA LEU A 508 23.88 -3.62 -1.74
C LEU A 508 24.25 -2.27 -2.34
N THR A 509 25.52 -2.06 -2.56
CA THR A 509 26.05 -0.83 -3.16
C THR A 509 26.94 -1.15 -4.37
N PRO A 510 27.20 -0.20 -5.28
CA PRO A 510 28.10 -0.42 -6.40
C PRO A 510 29.52 -0.83 -6.01
N ASN A 511 29.98 -0.52 -4.78
CA ASN A 511 31.34 -0.73 -4.32
C ASN A 511 31.44 -1.63 -3.07
N GLY A 512 30.45 -2.50 -2.84
CA GLY A 512 30.45 -3.47 -1.73
C GLY A 512 29.10 -3.58 -1.03
N ILE A 513 29.12 -3.95 0.24
CA ILE A 513 27.90 -4.09 1.06
C ILE A 513 28.05 -3.39 2.41
N ILE A 514 26.92 -3.03 3.00
CA ILE A 514 26.78 -2.69 4.42
C ILE A 514 25.98 -3.82 5.05
N ASP A 515 26.53 -4.53 6.01
CA ASP A 515 25.91 -5.68 6.66
C ASP A 515 25.81 -5.40 8.17
N LYS A 516 24.59 -5.38 8.68
CA LYS A 516 24.29 -5.03 10.07
C LYS A 516 23.20 -5.93 10.67
N VAL A 517 23.48 -6.44 11.86
CA VAL A 517 22.49 -7.17 12.69
C VAL A 517 21.88 -6.16 13.64
N MET A 518 20.77 -5.56 13.22
CA MET A 518 20.00 -4.56 13.97
C MET A 518 18.60 -4.43 13.37
N GLU A 519 17.71 -3.76 14.09
CA GLU A 519 16.38 -3.40 13.61
C GLU A 519 16.45 -2.30 12.54
N TYR A 520 15.43 -2.19 11.71
CA TYR A 520 15.46 -1.29 10.55
C TYR A 520 15.46 0.19 10.93
N ASP A 521 14.71 0.57 11.98
CA ASP A 521 14.72 1.94 12.49
C ASP A 521 16.11 2.36 12.98
N ASP A 522 16.76 1.47 13.75
CA ASP A 522 18.13 1.70 14.22
C ASP A 522 19.12 1.82 13.05
N TYR A 523 18.91 1.04 11.98
CA TYR A 523 19.74 1.10 10.78
C TYR A 523 19.65 2.46 10.07
N LEU A 524 18.44 3.00 9.94
CA LEU A 524 18.21 4.29 9.29
C LEU A 524 18.82 5.47 10.08
N ASP A 525 18.92 5.33 11.40
CA ASP A 525 19.44 6.38 12.28
C ASP A 525 20.95 6.26 12.58
N ASP A 526 21.57 5.11 12.32
CA ASP A 526 22.98 4.85 12.65
C ASP A 526 23.93 5.73 11.83
N ALA A 527 24.73 6.56 12.53
CA ALA A 527 25.70 7.47 11.92
C ALA A 527 26.83 6.73 11.16
N ASN A 528 27.20 5.51 11.59
CA ASN A 528 28.22 4.72 10.91
C ASN A 528 27.68 4.13 9.60
N VAL A 529 26.40 3.80 9.56
CA VAL A 529 25.71 3.38 8.32
C VAL A 529 25.70 4.54 7.34
N LYS A 530 25.26 5.74 7.76
CA LYS A 530 25.24 6.95 6.90
C LYS A 530 26.64 7.28 6.33
N ALA A 531 27.68 7.22 7.15
CA ALA A 531 29.06 7.42 6.70
C ALA A 531 29.54 6.33 5.73
N ALA A 532 29.13 5.08 5.94
CA ALA A 532 29.43 3.97 5.03
C ALA A 532 28.70 4.12 3.69
N GLN A 533 27.45 4.54 3.70
CA GLN A 533 26.67 4.85 2.51
C GLN A 533 27.34 5.95 1.68
N GLU A 534 27.71 7.09 2.28
CA GLU A 534 28.43 8.16 1.59
C GLU A 534 29.69 7.63 0.89
N ARG A 535 30.48 6.82 1.58
CA ARG A 535 31.72 6.25 1.04
C ARG A 535 31.46 5.28 -0.10
N LEU A 536 30.47 4.39 0.03
CA LEU A 536 30.25 3.29 -0.93
C LEU A 536 29.44 3.70 -2.16
N TYR A 537 28.69 4.79 -2.07
CA TYR A 537 27.99 5.39 -3.22
C TYR A 537 28.76 6.55 -3.87
N ALA A 538 29.74 7.17 -3.21
CA ALA A 538 30.46 8.35 -3.73
C ALA A 538 31.46 8.09 -4.86
N GLN A 539 31.65 6.83 -5.29
CA GLN A 539 32.66 6.47 -6.30
C GLN A 539 32.07 6.15 -7.69
N ASN A 540 30.91 6.68 -8.01
CA ASN A 540 30.34 6.57 -9.37
C ASN A 540 30.19 7.93 -10.04
#